data_d121bb9195f9cc148449cf6cbf934e75
#
_entry.id   d121bb9195f9cc148449cf6cbf934e75
#
_cell.length_a   1.000
_cell.length_b   1.000
_cell.length_c   1.000
_cell.angle_alpha   90.00
_cell.angle_beta   90.00
_cell.angle_gamma   90.00
#
_symmetry.space_group_name_H-M   'P 1'
#
loop_
_entity.id
_entity.type
_entity.pdbx_description
1 polymer ?
#
loop_
_entity_poly.entity_id
_entity_poly.type
_entity_poly.pdbx_seq_one_letter_code
_entity_poly.pdbx_strand_id
1 'polypeptide(L)'
;MAYAEKTLYEDAEFELQQGEHMGIVGQNGAGKSTLIKIITGQELPLSGKIEWQKGLKIGYLDQYAEIPDGMDLVAFLHTAYQDLYDKQDRITELYNDYATSMNDKLLERAGRMQEELDAAGFYDVDTKIERVISGLGLEAIGRDRELDQMSGGQRAKVILAKLLLENDDVIILDEPTNYLDVAHIEWLEDFLQSYEGSAMIISHDFDFLDKVTNAIIDLSFGKITKFRGSFKKAMRQKDERAEQQLRQYEKQQGEIEKAQKFIAKNKARASTSKQAKSREKMLARMDKVDPPSEALQAKFNFPYVNSQSANALSVNELSVGYVTPVLEPVTFSITTGQKLVFKGFNGAGKSTLIKSILGVIPALHGHAEFSPSAIVNYFDQDLEWDNDTKTPLQEMQDRFPTLEPKALRTRLAAAGITSENAQKPLQQLSGGEQTKVKLAIMEMKPSNFLILDEPTNHLDEGTKNALRAAIDKFPGNVIIVSHEVSFTKGLGDRELNVAALSFKKDTE
;
A
#
# COMPACT_ATOMS: atom_id res chain seq x y z
N MET A 1 -13.75 -18.41 -11.43
CA MET A 1 -14.53 -17.25 -10.95
C MET A 1 -14.26 -16.10 -11.90
N ALA A 2 -15.24 -15.71 -12.68
CA ALA A 2 -15.11 -14.63 -13.61
C ALA A 2 -15.23 -13.30 -12.84
N TYR A 3 -14.22 -12.46 -12.91
CA TYR A 3 -14.37 -11.03 -12.61
C TYR A 3 -15.09 -10.36 -13.79
N ALA A 4 -16.28 -10.82 -14.08
CA ALA A 4 -16.89 -10.85 -15.40
C ALA A 4 -17.62 -9.57 -15.82
N GLU A 5 -17.41 -8.38 -15.24
CA GLU A 5 -18.13 -7.20 -15.76
C GLU A 5 -17.34 -5.87 -15.71
N LYS A 6 -16.12 -5.83 -15.21
CA LYS A 6 -15.36 -4.58 -15.19
C LYS A 6 -14.04 -4.72 -15.95
N THR A 7 -13.94 -4.07 -17.10
CA THR A 7 -12.64 -3.88 -17.76
C THR A 7 -11.75 -3.04 -16.85
N LEU A 8 -10.65 -3.62 -16.38
CA LEU A 8 -9.71 -2.94 -15.48
C LEU A 8 -8.84 -1.94 -16.24
N TYR A 9 -8.41 -2.31 -17.45
CA TYR A 9 -7.63 -1.46 -18.34
C TYR A 9 -7.78 -1.91 -19.79
N GLU A 10 -7.70 -0.94 -20.72
CA GLU A 10 -7.76 -1.15 -22.15
C GLU A 10 -6.50 -0.58 -22.81
N ASP A 11 -6.08 -1.20 -23.92
CA ASP A 11 -4.93 -0.77 -24.73
C ASP A 11 -3.65 -0.53 -23.88
N ALA A 12 -3.42 -1.44 -22.92
CA ALA A 12 -2.27 -1.37 -22.04
C ALA A 12 -1.02 -1.88 -22.75
N GLU A 13 -0.02 -1.02 -22.89
CA GLU A 13 1.27 -1.37 -23.50
C GLU A 13 2.41 -0.81 -22.65
N PHE A 14 3.34 -1.68 -22.26
CA PHE A 14 4.57 -1.28 -21.60
C PHE A 14 5.63 -2.35 -21.75
N GLU A 15 6.88 -1.98 -21.53
CA GLU A 15 8.05 -2.86 -21.58
C GLU A 15 8.81 -2.73 -20.25
N LEU A 16 9.32 -3.85 -19.75
CA LEU A 16 10.34 -3.91 -18.70
C LEU A 16 11.69 -4.11 -19.36
N GLN A 17 12.60 -3.17 -19.17
CA GLN A 17 13.96 -3.24 -19.73
C GLN A 17 14.90 -3.93 -18.74
N GLN A 18 15.98 -4.51 -19.24
CA GLN A 18 17.01 -5.13 -18.39
C GLN A 18 17.58 -4.10 -17.39
N GLY A 19 17.69 -4.50 -16.12
CA GLY A 19 18.14 -3.61 -15.03
C GLY A 19 17.15 -2.50 -14.67
N GLU A 20 15.91 -2.55 -15.19
CA GLU A 20 14.88 -1.58 -14.84
C GLU A 20 14.13 -2.03 -13.58
N HIS A 21 14.08 -1.17 -12.58
CA HIS A 21 13.28 -1.34 -11.39
C HIS A 21 11.99 -0.52 -11.52
N MET A 22 10.90 -1.20 -11.77
CA MET A 22 9.63 -0.60 -12.13
C MET A 22 8.64 -0.66 -10.97
N GLY A 23 8.28 0.50 -10.41
CA GLY A 23 7.21 0.61 -9.44
C GLY A 23 5.84 0.59 -10.10
N ILE A 24 4.89 -0.15 -9.56
CA ILE A 24 3.51 -0.23 -10.02
C ILE A 24 2.62 0.50 -9.01
N VAL A 25 2.03 1.60 -9.43
CA VAL A 25 1.18 2.43 -8.58
C VAL A 25 -0.21 2.61 -9.17
N GLY A 26 -1.17 2.94 -8.34
CA GLY A 26 -2.57 3.13 -8.74
C GLY A 26 -3.48 3.01 -7.54
N GLN A 27 -4.72 3.46 -7.69
CA GLN A 27 -5.72 3.37 -6.63
C GLN A 27 -6.00 1.92 -6.23
N ASN A 28 -6.54 1.72 -5.02
CA ASN A 28 -7.00 0.40 -4.61
C ASN A 28 -8.14 -0.05 -5.54
N GLY A 29 -8.09 -1.32 -5.97
CA GLY A 29 -9.02 -1.82 -6.98
C GLY A 29 -8.70 -1.43 -8.43
N ALA A 30 -7.59 -0.74 -8.72
CA ALA A 30 -7.15 -0.42 -10.08
C ALA A 30 -6.64 -1.64 -10.86
N GLY A 31 -6.49 -2.80 -10.21
CA GLY A 31 -6.04 -4.04 -10.84
C GLY A 31 -4.53 -4.29 -10.76
N LYS A 32 -3.80 -3.69 -9.79
CA LYS A 32 -2.35 -3.90 -9.61
C LYS A 32 -1.99 -5.38 -9.45
N SER A 33 -2.58 -6.06 -8.48
CA SER A 33 -2.33 -7.49 -8.23
C SER A 33 -2.87 -8.37 -9.38
N THR A 34 -3.97 -7.98 -10.04
CA THR A 34 -4.46 -8.67 -11.24
C THR A 34 -3.44 -8.56 -12.39
N LEU A 35 -2.83 -7.38 -12.57
CA LEU A 35 -1.76 -7.19 -13.56
C LEU A 35 -0.60 -8.15 -13.29
N ILE A 36 -0.15 -8.25 -12.03
CA ILE A 36 0.92 -9.20 -11.65
C ILE A 36 0.51 -10.64 -11.96
N LYS A 37 -0.70 -11.07 -11.58
CA LYS A 37 -1.18 -12.43 -11.86
C LYS A 37 -1.21 -12.75 -13.36
N ILE A 38 -1.58 -11.76 -14.18
CA ILE A 38 -1.55 -11.91 -15.64
C ILE A 38 -0.10 -12.00 -16.14
N ILE A 39 0.80 -11.16 -15.64
CA ILE A 39 2.23 -11.14 -16.02
C ILE A 39 2.93 -12.45 -15.62
N THR A 40 2.57 -13.01 -14.46
CA THR A 40 3.11 -14.29 -13.97
C THR A 40 2.42 -15.52 -14.58
N GLY A 41 1.39 -15.33 -15.40
CA GLY A 41 0.64 -16.41 -16.05
C GLY A 41 -0.37 -17.13 -15.15
N GLN A 42 -0.63 -16.63 -13.96
CA GLN A 42 -1.65 -17.18 -13.04
C GLN A 42 -3.08 -16.86 -13.52
N GLU A 43 -3.25 -15.75 -14.25
CA GLU A 43 -4.51 -15.38 -14.90
C GLU A 43 -4.27 -15.07 -16.39
N LEU A 44 -5.26 -15.35 -17.23
CA LEU A 44 -5.17 -15.04 -18.66
C LEU A 44 -5.77 -13.67 -18.96
N PRO A 45 -5.12 -12.84 -19.81
CA PRO A 45 -5.71 -11.60 -20.26
C PRO A 45 -6.93 -11.87 -21.15
N LEU A 46 -7.93 -10.99 -21.14
CA LEU A 46 -9.08 -11.08 -22.03
C LEU A 46 -8.68 -10.88 -23.51
N SER A 47 -7.67 -10.07 -23.76
CA SER A 47 -7.09 -9.80 -25.07
C SER A 47 -5.63 -9.36 -24.90
N GLY A 48 -4.87 -9.38 -25.99
CA GLY A 48 -3.44 -9.04 -25.97
C GLY A 48 -2.55 -10.23 -25.69
N LYS A 49 -1.27 -9.96 -25.49
CA LYS A 49 -0.24 -10.97 -25.23
C LYS A 49 0.83 -10.42 -24.30
N ILE A 50 1.44 -11.33 -23.56
CA ILE A 50 2.63 -11.06 -22.75
C ILE A 50 3.77 -11.87 -23.36
N GLU A 51 4.89 -11.22 -23.59
CA GLU A 51 6.06 -11.86 -24.17
C GLU A 51 7.26 -11.63 -23.24
N TRP A 52 7.84 -12.72 -22.77
CA TRP A 52 9.09 -12.73 -22.03
C TRP A 52 10.24 -13.15 -22.94
N GLN A 53 11.41 -12.58 -22.72
CA GLN A 53 12.62 -13.07 -23.38
C GLN A 53 12.87 -14.53 -22.97
N LYS A 54 13.24 -15.38 -23.93
CA LYS A 54 13.48 -16.80 -23.65
C LYS A 54 14.66 -17.00 -22.70
N GLY A 55 14.47 -17.86 -21.72
CA GLY A 55 15.51 -18.27 -20.78
C GLY A 55 15.63 -17.38 -19.54
N LEU A 56 14.77 -16.36 -19.38
CA LEU A 56 14.74 -15.56 -18.14
C LEU A 56 14.16 -16.39 -16.98
N LYS A 57 14.83 -16.30 -15.84
CA LYS A 57 14.30 -16.75 -14.55
C LYS A 57 13.49 -15.61 -13.93
N ILE A 58 12.24 -15.89 -13.55
CA ILE A 58 11.31 -14.91 -13.01
C ILE A 58 10.87 -15.39 -11.63
N GLY A 59 11.28 -14.67 -10.61
CA GLY A 59 10.85 -14.88 -9.24
C GLY A 59 9.62 -14.01 -8.91
N TYR A 60 8.66 -14.60 -8.23
CA TYR A 60 7.46 -13.89 -7.79
C TYR A 60 7.20 -14.16 -6.31
N LEU A 61 7.00 -13.07 -5.56
CA LEU A 61 6.61 -13.16 -4.15
C LEU A 61 5.13 -13.57 -4.06
N ASP A 62 4.88 -14.86 -4.07
CA ASP A 62 3.54 -15.41 -3.81
C ASP A 62 3.32 -15.55 -2.30
N GLN A 63 2.43 -14.70 -1.75
CA GLN A 63 2.07 -14.77 -0.32
C GLN A 63 1.40 -16.07 0.08
N TYR A 64 0.91 -16.85 -0.88
CA TYR A 64 0.25 -18.14 -0.71
C TYR A 64 1.13 -19.32 -1.17
N ALA A 65 2.42 -19.09 -1.42
CA ALA A 65 3.33 -20.15 -1.81
C ALA A 65 3.26 -21.31 -0.80
N GLU A 66 3.10 -22.53 -1.31
CA GLU A 66 3.12 -23.73 -0.51
C GLU A 66 4.53 -23.93 0.06
N ILE A 67 4.62 -23.96 1.38
CA ILE A 67 5.83 -24.28 2.10
C ILE A 67 5.78 -25.76 2.41
N PRO A 68 6.84 -26.55 2.12
CA PRO A 68 6.89 -27.96 2.47
C PRO A 68 6.76 -28.17 3.96
N ASP A 69 5.90 -29.13 4.38
CA ASP A 69 5.72 -29.47 5.78
C ASP A 69 7.01 -30.05 6.39
N GLY A 70 7.26 -29.72 7.65
CA GLY A 70 8.39 -30.29 8.42
C GLY A 70 9.77 -29.73 8.02
N MET A 71 9.83 -28.65 7.27
CA MET A 71 11.08 -27.98 6.91
C MET A 71 11.36 -26.81 7.85
N ASP A 72 12.59 -26.72 8.36
CA ASP A 72 13.02 -25.57 9.15
C ASP A 72 13.43 -24.38 8.28
N LEU A 73 13.63 -23.21 8.92
CA LEU A 73 13.96 -21.95 8.24
C LEU A 73 15.22 -22.10 7.37
N VAL A 74 16.30 -22.64 7.90
CA VAL A 74 17.59 -22.68 7.22
C VAL A 74 17.54 -23.68 6.05
N ALA A 75 16.96 -24.86 6.26
CA ALA A 75 16.75 -25.84 5.21
C ALA A 75 15.92 -25.30 4.05
N PHE A 76 14.88 -24.52 4.35
CA PHE A 76 14.06 -23.87 3.32
C PHE A 76 14.86 -22.84 2.51
N LEU A 77 15.68 -22.02 3.15
CA LEU A 77 16.49 -21.03 2.45
C LEU A 77 17.58 -21.68 1.59
N HIS A 78 18.12 -22.82 1.99
CA HIS A 78 19.05 -23.61 1.17
C HIS A 78 18.42 -24.10 -0.12
N THR A 79 17.08 -24.30 -0.17
CA THR A 79 16.40 -24.69 -1.42
C THR A 79 16.51 -23.65 -2.53
N ALA A 80 16.81 -22.38 -2.21
CA ALA A 80 17.09 -21.34 -3.21
C ALA A 80 18.32 -21.67 -4.08
N TYR A 81 19.21 -22.53 -3.58
CA TYR A 81 20.45 -22.95 -4.23
C TYR A 81 20.44 -24.43 -4.62
N GLN A 82 19.26 -25.07 -4.70
CA GLN A 82 19.14 -26.50 -4.99
C GLN A 82 19.91 -26.92 -6.23
N ASP A 83 19.85 -26.10 -7.30
CA ASP A 83 20.62 -26.35 -8.54
C ASP A 83 22.14 -26.48 -8.31
N LEU A 84 22.67 -25.72 -7.34
CA LEU A 84 24.10 -25.78 -7.00
C LEU A 84 24.45 -27.02 -6.18
N TYR A 85 23.58 -27.42 -5.24
CA TYR A 85 23.72 -28.64 -4.47
C TYR A 85 23.62 -29.88 -5.38
N ASP A 86 22.63 -29.92 -6.27
CA ASP A 86 22.49 -31.00 -7.27
C ASP A 86 23.74 -31.09 -8.18
N LYS A 87 24.33 -29.94 -8.56
CA LYS A 87 25.57 -29.89 -9.32
C LYS A 87 26.76 -30.44 -8.52
N GLN A 88 26.86 -30.10 -7.23
CA GLN A 88 27.89 -30.63 -6.33
C GLN A 88 27.77 -32.13 -6.15
N ASP A 89 26.56 -32.67 -5.98
CA ASP A 89 26.32 -34.10 -5.91
C ASP A 89 26.74 -34.81 -7.21
N ARG A 90 26.40 -34.21 -8.34
CA ARG A 90 26.78 -34.73 -9.63
C ARG A 90 28.31 -34.74 -9.87
N ILE A 91 29.01 -33.73 -9.37
CA ILE A 91 30.49 -33.69 -9.38
C ILE A 91 31.04 -34.85 -8.56
N THR A 92 30.48 -35.07 -7.38
CA THR A 92 30.87 -36.16 -6.48
C THR A 92 30.65 -37.54 -7.10
N GLU A 93 29.51 -37.75 -7.77
CA GLU A 93 29.26 -38.97 -8.55
C GLU A 93 30.28 -39.16 -9.66
N LEU A 94 30.63 -38.13 -10.43
CA LEU A 94 31.61 -38.21 -11.51
C LEU A 94 33.01 -38.57 -10.99
N TYR A 95 33.43 -38.07 -9.82
CA TYR A 95 34.71 -38.50 -9.21
C TYR A 95 34.67 -39.95 -8.72
N ASN A 96 33.55 -40.42 -8.17
CA ASN A 96 33.36 -41.81 -7.77
C ASN A 96 33.41 -42.77 -9.00
N ASP A 97 32.73 -42.38 -10.09
CA ASP A 97 32.73 -43.13 -11.35
C ASP A 97 34.13 -43.15 -11.98
N TYR A 98 34.87 -42.05 -11.89
CA TYR A 98 36.26 -41.99 -12.33
C TYR A 98 37.15 -42.95 -11.51
N ALA A 99 37.01 -42.97 -10.20
CA ALA A 99 37.78 -43.84 -9.30
C ALA A 99 37.61 -45.34 -9.63
N THR A 100 36.45 -45.72 -10.17
CA THR A 100 36.15 -47.12 -10.57
C THR A 100 36.51 -47.44 -12.00
N SER A 101 36.33 -46.49 -12.94
CA SER A 101 36.48 -46.72 -14.39
C SER A 101 37.79 -46.21 -14.99
N MET A 102 38.53 -45.34 -14.29
CA MET A 102 39.71 -44.61 -14.76
C MET A 102 39.51 -43.91 -16.10
N ASN A 103 38.30 -43.42 -16.35
CA ASN A 103 37.95 -42.72 -17.60
C ASN A 103 38.19 -41.23 -17.47
N ASP A 104 39.28 -40.72 -18.08
CA ASP A 104 39.71 -39.32 -18.00
C ASP A 104 38.64 -38.31 -18.44
N LYS A 105 37.70 -38.70 -19.32
CA LYS A 105 36.59 -37.81 -19.71
C LYS A 105 35.65 -37.45 -18.54
N LEU A 106 35.54 -38.35 -17.55
CA LEU A 106 34.74 -38.09 -16.36
C LEU A 106 35.45 -37.06 -15.48
N LEU A 107 36.76 -37.16 -15.35
CA LEU A 107 37.59 -36.21 -14.61
C LEU A 107 37.53 -34.81 -15.24
N GLU A 108 37.69 -34.73 -16.59
CA GLU A 108 37.56 -33.45 -17.30
C GLU A 108 36.18 -32.81 -17.15
N ARG A 109 35.13 -33.65 -17.16
CA ARG A 109 33.74 -33.17 -16.94
C ARG A 109 33.53 -32.67 -15.52
N ALA A 110 34.01 -33.43 -14.53
CA ALA A 110 33.93 -33.01 -13.13
C ALA A 110 34.67 -31.69 -12.88
N GLY A 111 35.88 -31.55 -13.45
CA GLY A 111 36.67 -30.32 -13.34
C GLY A 111 35.94 -29.09 -13.92
N ARG A 112 35.34 -29.20 -15.11
CA ARG A 112 34.57 -28.10 -15.70
C ARG A 112 33.35 -27.75 -14.85
N MET A 113 32.62 -28.76 -14.36
CA MET A 113 31.47 -28.52 -13.48
C MET A 113 31.89 -27.91 -12.16
N GLN A 114 33.07 -28.23 -11.62
CA GLN A 114 33.64 -27.62 -10.44
C GLN A 114 33.96 -26.15 -10.67
N GLU A 115 34.60 -25.78 -11.79
CA GLU A 115 34.85 -24.39 -12.16
C GLU A 115 33.56 -23.56 -12.27
N GLU A 116 32.51 -24.16 -12.88
CA GLU A 116 31.19 -23.53 -12.96
C GLU A 116 30.55 -23.35 -11.57
N LEU A 117 30.70 -24.31 -10.65
CA LEU A 117 30.19 -24.25 -9.29
C LEU A 117 30.89 -23.17 -8.47
N ASP A 118 32.23 -23.08 -8.61
CA ASP A 118 33.05 -22.05 -7.96
C ASP A 118 32.68 -20.66 -8.47
N ALA A 119 32.53 -20.52 -9.80
CA ALA A 119 32.08 -19.24 -10.40
C ALA A 119 30.67 -18.82 -9.98
N ALA A 120 29.78 -19.78 -9.69
CA ALA A 120 28.45 -19.51 -9.16
C ALA A 120 28.45 -19.13 -7.66
N GLY A 121 29.61 -19.21 -6.97
CA GLY A 121 29.76 -18.82 -5.57
C GLY A 121 29.10 -19.78 -4.59
N PHE A 122 29.21 -21.08 -4.86
CA PHE A 122 28.64 -22.14 -4.01
C PHE A 122 29.18 -22.08 -2.57
N TYR A 123 30.45 -21.79 -2.38
CA TYR A 123 31.06 -21.73 -1.04
C TYR A 123 30.65 -20.50 -0.23
N ASP A 124 30.00 -19.53 -0.86
CA ASP A 124 29.49 -18.33 -0.18
C ASP A 124 28.00 -18.45 0.16
N VAL A 125 27.34 -19.57 -0.16
CA VAL A 125 25.88 -19.77 0.02
C VAL A 125 25.46 -19.52 1.46
N ASP A 126 26.14 -20.12 2.43
CA ASP A 126 25.81 -19.95 3.85
C ASP A 126 25.97 -18.48 4.28
N THR A 127 27.01 -17.80 3.82
CA THR A 127 27.22 -16.36 4.09
C THR A 127 26.11 -15.51 3.51
N LYS A 128 25.64 -15.83 2.29
CA LYS A 128 24.52 -15.11 1.67
C LYS A 128 23.21 -15.34 2.45
N ILE A 129 22.96 -16.57 2.87
CA ILE A 129 21.78 -16.91 3.70
C ILE A 129 21.82 -16.14 5.02
N GLU A 130 22.96 -16.15 5.73
CA GLU A 130 23.11 -15.41 7.00
C GLU A 130 22.88 -13.90 6.83
N ARG A 131 23.39 -13.33 5.74
CA ARG A 131 23.18 -11.93 5.42
C ARG A 131 21.69 -11.58 5.22
N VAL A 132 20.93 -12.46 4.57
CA VAL A 132 19.50 -12.24 4.35
C VAL A 132 18.70 -12.50 5.63
N ILE A 133 19.06 -13.52 6.41
CA ILE A 133 18.46 -13.78 7.74
C ILE A 133 18.58 -12.55 8.62
N SER A 134 19.79 -12.01 8.75
CA SER A 134 20.04 -10.81 9.56
C SER A 134 19.34 -9.58 8.99
N GLY A 135 19.41 -9.38 7.67
CA GLY A 135 18.81 -8.24 7.01
C GLY A 135 17.30 -8.14 7.12
N LEU A 136 16.59 -9.26 7.15
CA LEU A 136 15.14 -9.33 7.29
C LEU A 136 14.68 -9.62 8.73
N GLY A 137 15.61 -9.73 9.71
CA GLY A 137 15.32 -9.96 11.11
C GLY A 137 14.70 -11.33 11.38
N LEU A 138 15.13 -12.36 10.64
CA LEU A 138 14.63 -13.71 10.79
C LEU A 138 15.23 -14.45 11.99
N GLU A 139 16.30 -13.93 12.60
CA GLU A 139 16.93 -14.50 13.80
C GLU A 139 15.93 -14.63 14.96
N ALA A 140 15.02 -13.67 15.07
CA ALA A 140 13.97 -13.67 16.10
C ALA A 140 12.95 -14.82 15.95
N ILE A 141 12.91 -15.47 14.77
CA ILE A 141 12.01 -16.60 14.51
C ILE A 141 12.57 -17.89 15.07
N GLY A 142 13.90 -18.03 15.11
CA GLY A 142 14.61 -19.27 15.45
C GLY A 142 14.95 -20.09 14.20
N ARG A 143 16.19 -20.56 14.11
CA ARG A 143 16.73 -21.23 12.92
C ARG A 143 16.12 -22.60 12.66
N ASP A 144 15.89 -23.35 13.76
CA ASP A 144 15.37 -24.73 13.74
C ASP A 144 13.84 -24.78 13.84
N ARG A 145 13.17 -23.60 13.74
CA ARG A 145 11.71 -23.54 13.84
C ARG A 145 11.07 -24.00 12.55
N GLU A 146 10.14 -24.93 12.66
CA GLU A 146 9.34 -25.41 11.52
C GLU A 146 8.44 -24.29 10.96
N LEU A 147 8.38 -24.23 9.64
CA LEU A 147 7.71 -23.14 8.91
C LEU A 147 6.19 -23.16 9.08
N ASP A 148 5.59 -24.31 9.34
CA ASP A 148 4.15 -24.50 9.56
C ASP A 148 3.69 -23.86 10.89
N GLN A 149 4.60 -23.70 11.87
CA GLN A 149 4.35 -23.07 13.16
C GLN A 149 4.49 -21.53 13.13
N MET A 150 4.80 -20.96 11.98
CA MET A 150 5.02 -19.52 11.83
C MET A 150 3.72 -18.76 11.56
N SER A 151 3.66 -17.51 12.06
CA SER A 151 2.59 -16.59 11.70
C SER A 151 2.63 -16.23 10.22
N GLY A 152 1.49 -15.77 9.65
CA GLY A 152 1.44 -15.35 8.24
C GLY A 152 2.49 -14.30 7.86
N GLY A 153 2.74 -13.33 8.75
CA GLY A 153 3.78 -12.32 8.53
C GLY A 153 5.20 -12.87 8.57
N GLN A 154 5.47 -13.85 9.45
CA GLN A 154 6.76 -14.55 9.50
C GLN A 154 6.98 -15.37 8.23
N ARG A 155 5.96 -16.10 7.78
CA ARG A 155 6.00 -16.86 6.51
C ARG A 155 6.30 -15.94 5.33
N ALA A 156 5.62 -14.80 5.23
CA ALA A 156 5.86 -13.83 4.15
C ALA A 156 7.31 -13.34 4.12
N LYS A 157 7.92 -13.08 5.28
CA LYS A 157 9.35 -12.70 5.38
C LYS A 157 10.27 -13.82 4.90
N VAL A 158 9.98 -15.07 5.26
CA VAL A 158 10.79 -16.23 4.86
C VAL A 158 10.69 -16.48 3.36
N ILE A 159 9.50 -16.36 2.78
CA ILE A 159 9.30 -16.46 1.32
C ILE A 159 10.06 -15.34 0.60
N LEU A 160 9.98 -14.11 1.10
CA LEU A 160 10.75 -12.99 0.57
C LEU A 160 12.26 -13.28 0.64
N ALA A 161 12.76 -13.78 1.76
CA ALA A 161 14.16 -14.13 1.94
C ALA A 161 14.63 -15.13 0.89
N LYS A 162 13.86 -16.20 0.66
CA LYS A 162 14.17 -17.21 -0.37
C LYS A 162 14.22 -16.58 -1.76
N LEU A 163 13.21 -15.78 -2.11
CA LEU A 163 13.16 -15.10 -3.41
C LEU A 163 14.39 -14.21 -3.66
N LEU A 164 14.84 -13.46 -2.63
CA LEU A 164 16.03 -12.63 -2.76
C LEU A 164 17.33 -13.44 -2.90
N LEU A 165 17.35 -14.69 -2.42
CA LEU A 165 18.49 -15.60 -2.54
C LEU A 165 18.55 -16.30 -3.91
N GLU A 166 17.42 -16.51 -4.59
CA GLU A 166 17.32 -17.20 -5.88
C GLU A 166 18.04 -16.44 -7.00
N ASN A 167 18.28 -15.14 -6.82
CA ASN A 167 19.02 -14.28 -7.77
C ASN A 167 18.49 -14.39 -9.20
N ASP A 168 17.17 -14.30 -9.35
CA ASP A 168 16.47 -14.38 -10.63
C ASP A 168 16.78 -13.18 -11.55
N ASP A 169 16.60 -13.31 -12.86
CA ASP A 169 16.79 -12.20 -13.81
C ASP A 169 15.73 -11.09 -13.62
N VAL A 170 14.53 -11.49 -13.19
CA VAL A 170 13.41 -10.58 -12.89
C VAL A 170 12.76 -10.98 -11.57
N ILE A 171 12.62 -10.05 -10.65
CA ILE A 171 11.85 -10.26 -9.42
C ILE A 171 10.57 -9.42 -9.43
N ILE A 172 9.49 -10.03 -8.96
CA ILE A 172 8.17 -9.38 -8.85
C ILE A 172 7.76 -9.41 -7.38
N LEU A 173 7.63 -8.21 -6.79
CA LEU A 173 7.34 -8.02 -5.38
C LEU A 173 5.98 -7.34 -5.20
N ASP A 174 5.04 -8.00 -4.54
CA ASP A 174 3.74 -7.41 -4.18
C ASP A 174 3.74 -7.09 -2.68
N GLU A 175 3.77 -5.79 -2.35
CA GLU A 175 3.77 -5.24 -1.00
C GLU A 175 4.87 -5.83 -0.07
N PRO A 176 6.17 -5.81 -0.48
CA PRO A 176 7.23 -6.47 0.27
C PRO A 176 7.52 -5.83 1.64
N THR A 177 7.07 -4.60 1.86
CA THR A 177 7.30 -3.83 3.10
C THR A 177 6.28 -4.11 4.21
N ASN A 178 5.16 -4.79 3.92
CA ASN A 178 4.03 -4.92 4.84
C ASN A 178 4.36 -5.57 6.20
N TYR A 179 5.35 -6.45 6.26
CA TYR A 179 5.70 -7.20 7.49
C TYR A 179 7.08 -6.83 8.03
N LEU A 180 7.72 -5.82 7.43
CA LEU A 180 9.04 -5.36 7.80
C LEU A 180 8.93 -4.15 8.74
N ASP A 181 9.86 -4.02 9.66
CA ASP A 181 10.08 -2.78 10.39
C ASP A 181 11.07 -1.87 9.64
N VAL A 182 11.26 -0.66 10.13
CA VAL A 182 12.05 0.38 9.45
C VAL A 182 13.47 -0.09 9.12
N ALA A 183 14.14 -0.79 10.06
CA ALA A 183 15.52 -1.24 9.85
C ALA A 183 15.61 -2.30 8.72
N HIS A 184 14.63 -3.20 8.66
CA HIS A 184 14.59 -4.23 7.63
C HIS A 184 14.12 -3.69 6.27
N ILE A 185 13.29 -2.63 6.25
CA ILE A 185 12.96 -1.89 5.02
C ILE A 185 14.22 -1.21 4.47
N GLU A 186 15.01 -0.53 5.30
CA GLU A 186 16.27 0.09 4.89
C GLU A 186 17.24 -0.94 4.30
N TRP A 187 17.36 -2.11 4.92
CA TRP A 187 18.18 -3.19 4.38
C TRP A 187 17.67 -3.67 3.00
N LEU A 188 16.34 -3.83 2.85
CA LEU A 188 15.73 -4.24 1.57
C LEU A 188 15.94 -3.16 0.49
N GLU A 189 15.90 -1.88 0.84
CA GLU A 189 16.24 -0.76 -0.05
C GLU A 189 17.67 -0.90 -0.59
N ASP A 190 18.64 -1.11 0.31
CA ASP A 190 20.06 -1.27 -0.05
C ASP A 190 20.27 -2.52 -0.92
N PHE A 191 19.59 -3.62 -0.58
CA PHE A 191 19.63 -4.85 -1.39
C PHE A 191 19.12 -4.58 -2.81
N LEU A 192 17.94 -3.99 -2.96
CA LEU A 192 17.34 -3.71 -4.26
C LEU A 192 18.17 -2.70 -5.08
N GLN A 193 18.76 -1.69 -4.45
CA GLN A 193 19.65 -0.75 -5.14
C GLN A 193 20.91 -1.43 -5.71
N SER A 194 21.38 -2.50 -5.07
CA SER A 194 22.51 -3.29 -5.53
C SER A 194 22.13 -4.46 -6.48
N TYR A 195 20.83 -4.70 -6.67
CA TYR A 195 20.36 -5.79 -7.50
C TYR A 195 20.50 -5.46 -8.99
N GLU A 196 21.23 -6.29 -9.72
CA GLU A 196 21.55 -6.08 -11.14
C GLU A 196 20.44 -6.55 -12.09
N GLY A 197 19.53 -7.41 -11.61
CA GLY A 197 18.37 -7.88 -12.36
C GLY A 197 17.30 -6.79 -12.53
N SER A 198 16.19 -7.16 -13.14
CA SER A 198 15.03 -6.27 -13.26
C SER A 198 14.04 -6.54 -12.14
N ALA A 199 13.30 -5.49 -11.71
CA ALA A 199 12.31 -5.64 -10.66
C ALA A 199 10.97 -5.01 -11.05
N MET A 200 9.85 -5.65 -10.65
CA MET A 200 8.52 -5.05 -10.66
C MET A 200 8.00 -5.02 -9.22
N ILE A 201 7.67 -3.85 -8.72
CA ILE A 201 7.41 -3.65 -7.29
C ILE A 201 6.08 -2.93 -7.11
N ILE A 202 5.12 -3.57 -6.43
CA ILE A 202 3.93 -2.90 -5.89
C ILE A 202 4.23 -2.55 -4.45
N SER A 203 4.05 -1.29 -4.07
CA SER A 203 4.10 -0.87 -2.68
C SER A 203 3.23 0.37 -2.45
N HIS A 204 2.70 0.48 -1.25
CA HIS A 204 2.07 1.68 -0.74
C HIS A 204 3.06 2.58 0.02
N ASP A 205 4.29 2.13 0.23
CA ASP A 205 5.39 2.94 0.75
C ASP A 205 6.09 3.68 -0.41
N PHE A 206 5.72 4.95 -0.58
CA PHE A 206 6.23 5.77 -1.69
C PHE A 206 7.66 6.27 -1.46
N ASP A 207 8.11 6.38 -0.22
CA ASP A 207 9.50 6.71 0.07
C ASP A 207 10.41 5.51 -0.27
N PHE A 208 9.95 4.30 0.01
CA PHE A 208 10.60 3.07 -0.45
C PHE A 208 10.67 3.02 -1.99
N LEU A 209 9.52 3.20 -2.68
CA LEU A 209 9.50 3.22 -4.15
C LEU A 209 10.42 4.30 -4.74
N ASP A 210 10.46 5.49 -4.13
CA ASP A 210 11.32 6.58 -4.63
C ASP A 210 12.81 6.23 -4.60
N LYS A 211 13.24 5.40 -3.64
CA LYS A 211 14.64 4.97 -3.49
C LYS A 211 15.01 3.79 -4.39
N VAL A 212 14.08 2.83 -4.58
CA VAL A 212 14.41 1.56 -5.24
C VAL A 212 13.98 1.48 -6.70
N THR A 213 13.19 2.46 -7.22
CA THR A 213 12.69 2.41 -8.60
C THR A 213 13.32 3.47 -9.51
N ASN A 214 13.47 3.12 -10.79
CA ASN A 214 13.91 4.02 -11.86
C ASN A 214 12.88 4.18 -12.98
N ALA A 215 11.75 3.48 -12.88
CA ALA A 215 10.57 3.65 -13.71
C ALA A 215 9.30 3.43 -12.87
N ILE A 216 8.20 4.08 -13.25
CA ILE A 216 6.89 3.93 -12.59
C ILE A 216 5.83 3.64 -13.64
N ILE A 217 5.00 2.64 -13.39
CA ILE A 217 3.73 2.41 -14.09
C ILE A 217 2.59 2.92 -13.21
N ASP A 218 1.81 3.83 -13.74
CA ASP A 218 0.58 4.32 -13.11
C ASP A 218 -0.65 3.67 -13.75
N LEU A 219 -1.39 2.93 -12.93
CA LEU A 219 -2.67 2.34 -13.29
C LEU A 219 -3.79 3.28 -12.83
N SER A 220 -4.24 4.13 -13.72
CA SER A 220 -5.28 5.12 -13.41
C SER A 220 -6.33 5.15 -14.51
N PHE A 221 -7.61 5.15 -14.10
CA PHE A 221 -8.76 5.32 -15.01
C PHE A 221 -8.80 4.34 -16.19
N GLY A 222 -8.44 3.07 -15.94
CA GLY A 222 -8.44 2.04 -16.98
C GLY A 222 -7.30 2.16 -17.99
N LYS A 223 -6.30 3.00 -17.73
CA LYS A 223 -5.10 3.16 -18.56
C LYS A 223 -3.85 2.85 -17.79
N ILE A 224 -2.84 2.35 -18.50
CA ILE A 224 -1.50 2.15 -17.99
C ILE A 224 -0.59 3.22 -18.61
N THR A 225 0.09 3.98 -17.76
CA THR A 225 1.04 5.01 -18.22
C THR A 225 2.40 4.78 -17.56
N LYS A 226 3.45 4.62 -18.38
CA LYS A 226 4.82 4.48 -17.90
C LYS A 226 5.50 5.85 -17.81
N PHE A 227 6.14 6.12 -16.68
CA PHE A 227 6.98 7.29 -16.43
C PHE A 227 8.41 6.82 -16.16
N ARG A 228 9.41 7.59 -16.62
CA ARG A 228 10.81 7.32 -16.35
C ARG A 228 11.31 8.15 -15.17
N GLY A 229 12.05 7.52 -14.29
CA GLY A 229 12.65 8.10 -13.11
C GLY A 229 12.05 7.57 -11.81
N SER A 230 12.49 8.12 -10.67
CA SER A 230 11.99 7.74 -9.35
C SER A 230 10.51 8.10 -9.18
N PHE A 231 9.89 7.59 -8.12
CA PHE A 231 8.47 7.84 -7.84
C PHE A 231 8.13 9.34 -7.78
N LYS A 232 8.91 10.14 -7.05
CA LYS A 232 8.68 11.60 -6.94
C LYS A 232 8.76 12.30 -8.29
N LYS A 233 9.74 11.90 -9.14
CA LYS A 233 9.88 12.43 -10.49
C LYS A 233 8.72 12.03 -11.40
N ALA A 234 8.26 10.79 -11.30
CA ALA A 234 7.12 10.28 -12.05
C ALA A 234 5.82 11.02 -11.69
N MET A 235 5.55 11.23 -10.39
CA MET A 235 4.37 11.96 -9.94
C MET A 235 4.39 13.41 -10.42
N ARG A 236 5.52 14.08 -10.36
CA ARG A 236 5.66 15.42 -10.93
C ARG A 236 5.37 15.48 -12.44
N GLN A 237 5.86 14.50 -13.22
CA GLN A 237 5.53 14.40 -14.64
C GLN A 237 4.03 14.16 -14.88
N LYS A 238 3.38 13.36 -14.01
CA LYS A 238 1.94 13.11 -14.04
C LYS A 238 1.16 14.40 -13.80
N ASP A 239 1.52 15.16 -12.78
CA ASP A 239 0.89 16.45 -12.45
C ASP A 239 1.06 17.46 -13.58
N GLU A 240 2.25 17.61 -14.13
CA GLU A 240 2.53 18.49 -15.28
C GLU A 240 1.68 18.11 -16.50
N ARG A 241 1.49 16.81 -16.79
CA ARG A 241 0.62 16.34 -17.87
C ARG A 241 -0.86 16.64 -17.60
N ALA A 242 -1.32 16.43 -16.37
CA ALA A 242 -2.69 16.72 -15.97
C ALA A 242 -3.00 18.24 -16.11
N GLU A 243 -2.08 19.10 -15.68
CA GLU A 243 -2.20 20.55 -15.86
C GLU A 243 -2.24 20.96 -17.34
N GLN A 244 -1.39 20.37 -18.17
CA GLN A 244 -1.38 20.63 -19.61
C GLN A 244 -2.70 20.21 -20.26
N GLN A 245 -3.22 19.03 -19.89
CA GLN A 245 -4.50 18.53 -20.39
C GLN A 245 -5.67 19.43 -19.95
N LEU A 246 -5.64 19.89 -18.68
CA LEU A 246 -6.65 20.83 -18.17
C LEU A 246 -6.66 22.14 -18.96
N ARG A 247 -5.49 22.73 -19.20
CA ARG A 247 -5.37 23.97 -20.00
C ARG A 247 -5.87 23.77 -21.44
N GLN A 248 -5.58 22.61 -22.05
CA GLN A 248 -6.08 22.28 -23.39
C GLN A 248 -7.60 22.12 -23.40
N TYR A 249 -8.14 21.42 -22.38
CA TYR A 249 -9.58 21.24 -22.23
C TYR A 249 -10.31 22.57 -22.04
N GLU A 250 -9.86 23.43 -21.12
CA GLU A 250 -10.44 24.74 -20.86
C GLU A 250 -10.43 25.64 -22.10
N LYS A 251 -9.29 25.65 -22.83
CA LYS A 251 -9.18 26.37 -24.09
C LYS A 251 -10.19 25.88 -25.12
N GLN A 252 -10.29 24.56 -25.32
CA GLN A 252 -11.24 23.96 -26.25
C GLN A 252 -12.68 24.21 -25.83
N GLN A 253 -13.03 24.12 -24.56
CA GLN A 253 -14.38 24.44 -24.05
C GLN A 253 -14.74 25.90 -24.34
N GLY A 254 -13.82 26.84 -24.14
CA GLY A 254 -14.00 28.22 -24.47
C GLY A 254 -14.24 28.46 -25.99
N GLU A 255 -13.57 27.72 -26.87
CA GLU A 255 -13.77 27.76 -28.30
C GLU A 255 -15.14 27.17 -28.71
N ILE A 256 -15.52 26.03 -28.10
CA ILE A 256 -16.82 25.37 -28.30
C ILE A 256 -17.95 26.32 -27.87
N GLU A 257 -17.86 26.93 -26.70
CA GLU A 257 -18.87 27.87 -26.20
C GLU A 257 -19.04 29.09 -27.10
N LYS A 258 -17.94 29.72 -27.57
CA LYS A 258 -17.96 30.82 -28.53
C LYS A 258 -18.61 30.42 -29.85
N ALA A 259 -18.28 29.24 -30.35
CA ALA A 259 -18.86 28.73 -31.60
C ALA A 259 -20.37 28.45 -31.45
N GLN A 260 -20.78 27.83 -30.33
CA GLN A 260 -22.20 27.57 -30.00
C GLN A 260 -23.01 28.87 -29.87
N LYS A 261 -22.50 29.88 -29.16
CA LYS A 261 -23.11 31.21 -29.03
C LYS A 261 -23.27 31.87 -30.40
N PHE A 262 -22.25 31.78 -31.28
CA PHE A 262 -22.32 32.30 -32.64
C PHE A 262 -23.37 31.57 -33.49
N ILE A 263 -23.42 30.22 -33.42
CA ILE A 263 -24.40 29.42 -34.16
C ILE A 263 -25.81 29.76 -33.69
N ALA A 264 -26.07 29.83 -32.40
CA ALA A 264 -27.37 30.17 -31.82
C ALA A 264 -27.86 31.55 -32.31
N LYS A 265 -26.97 32.56 -32.33
CA LYS A 265 -27.30 33.92 -32.72
C LYS A 265 -27.53 34.10 -34.25
N ASN A 266 -26.90 33.28 -35.08
CA ASN A 266 -26.82 33.48 -36.54
C ASN A 266 -27.54 32.41 -37.37
N LYS A 267 -28.04 31.33 -36.76
CA LYS A 267 -28.70 30.19 -37.47
C LYS A 267 -29.97 30.63 -38.20
N ALA A 268 -30.73 31.58 -37.65
CA ALA A 268 -32.01 32.03 -38.17
C ALA A 268 -31.88 33.14 -39.26
N ARG A 269 -30.70 33.76 -39.45
CA ARG A 269 -30.51 34.86 -40.40
C ARG A 269 -29.99 34.35 -41.74
N ALA A 270 -30.68 34.66 -42.85
CA ALA A 270 -30.32 34.18 -44.19
C ALA A 270 -28.88 34.53 -44.59
N SER A 271 -28.39 35.75 -44.27
CA SER A 271 -27.05 36.23 -44.61
C SER A 271 -25.91 35.50 -43.86
N THR A 272 -26.16 34.97 -42.66
CA THR A 272 -25.14 34.34 -41.81
C THR A 272 -25.34 32.83 -41.59
N SER A 273 -26.45 32.27 -42.07
CA SER A 273 -26.81 30.85 -41.94
C SER A 273 -25.74 29.91 -42.51
N LYS A 274 -25.11 30.26 -43.64
CA LYS A 274 -24.03 29.47 -44.26
C LYS A 274 -22.80 29.40 -43.37
N GLN A 275 -22.43 30.49 -42.68
CA GLN A 275 -21.31 30.53 -41.73
C GLN A 275 -21.64 29.75 -40.42
N ALA A 276 -22.89 29.84 -39.94
CA ALA A 276 -23.33 29.07 -38.79
C ALA A 276 -23.27 27.56 -39.07
N LYS A 277 -23.74 27.11 -40.26
CA LYS A 277 -23.62 25.69 -40.68
C LYS A 277 -22.16 25.22 -40.82
N SER A 278 -21.27 26.09 -41.31
CA SER A 278 -19.83 25.77 -41.39
C SER A 278 -19.22 25.54 -40.02
N ARG A 279 -19.52 26.40 -39.03
CA ARG A 279 -19.05 26.22 -37.63
C ARG A 279 -19.69 25.02 -36.98
N GLU A 280 -20.94 24.69 -37.23
CA GLU A 280 -21.60 23.49 -36.76
C GLU A 280 -20.88 22.21 -37.26
N LYS A 281 -20.51 22.19 -38.56
CA LYS A 281 -19.69 21.09 -39.11
C LYS A 281 -18.28 21.03 -38.53
N MET A 282 -17.66 22.17 -38.23
CA MET A 282 -16.37 22.24 -37.58
C MET A 282 -16.43 21.63 -36.16
N LEU A 283 -17.44 21.99 -35.36
CA LEU A 283 -17.65 21.42 -34.03
C LEU A 283 -17.93 19.91 -34.07
N ALA A 284 -18.69 19.44 -35.09
CA ALA A 284 -18.99 18.02 -35.24
C ALA A 284 -17.76 17.16 -35.62
N ARG A 285 -16.71 17.78 -36.18
CA ARG A 285 -15.47 17.12 -36.60
C ARG A 285 -14.32 17.36 -35.61
N MET A 286 -14.53 18.15 -34.57
CA MET A 286 -13.52 18.49 -33.60
C MET A 286 -13.30 17.29 -32.69
N ASP A 287 -12.06 16.79 -32.60
CA ASP A 287 -11.65 15.81 -31.61
C ASP A 287 -11.77 16.46 -30.24
N LYS A 288 -12.62 15.88 -29.38
CA LYS A 288 -12.85 16.43 -28.06
C LYS A 288 -11.72 16.00 -27.13
N VAL A 289 -11.11 16.98 -26.48
CA VAL A 289 -10.19 16.73 -25.37
C VAL A 289 -11.04 16.34 -24.17
N ASP A 290 -10.79 15.16 -23.62
CA ASP A 290 -11.43 14.76 -22.37
C ASP A 290 -10.89 15.61 -21.23
N PRO A 291 -11.72 15.98 -20.25
CA PRO A 291 -11.21 16.60 -19.03
C PRO A 291 -10.18 15.66 -18.40
N PRO A 292 -9.13 16.20 -17.73
CA PRO A 292 -8.25 15.34 -16.98
C PRO A 292 -9.11 14.50 -16.04
N SER A 293 -8.84 13.20 -16.00
CA SER A 293 -9.55 12.28 -15.09
C SER A 293 -9.13 12.66 -13.68
N GLU A 294 -9.81 13.63 -13.08
CA GLU A 294 -9.68 13.88 -11.67
C GLU A 294 -10.21 12.64 -10.97
N ALA A 295 -9.32 11.85 -10.38
CA ALA A 295 -9.74 11.04 -9.25
C ALA A 295 -10.49 11.99 -8.34
N LEU A 296 -11.69 11.63 -7.91
CA LEU A 296 -12.43 12.36 -6.90
C LEU A 296 -11.46 12.55 -5.71
N GLN A 297 -10.79 13.71 -5.69
CA GLN A 297 -9.85 14.01 -4.61
C GLN A 297 -10.68 14.09 -3.36
N ALA A 298 -10.41 13.17 -2.45
CA ALA A 298 -11.07 13.19 -1.16
C ALA A 298 -10.82 14.55 -0.51
N LYS A 299 -11.86 15.09 0.14
CA LYS A 299 -11.79 16.32 0.93
C LYS A 299 -12.47 16.05 2.25
N PHE A 300 -11.75 16.22 3.33
CA PHE A 300 -12.27 16.03 4.67
C PHE A 300 -12.31 17.36 5.42
N ASN A 301 -13.32 17.53 6.28
CA ASN A 301 -13.44 18.66 7.17
C ASN A 301 -14.18 18.22 8.43
N PHE A 302 -13.46 18.04 9.53
CA PHE A 302 -14.04 17.62 10.81
C PHE A 302 -14.69 18.81 11.52
N PRO A 303 -16.01 18.80 11.74
CA PRO A 303 -16.70 19.89 12.41
C PRO A 303 -16.32 19.95 13.89
N TYR A 304 -15.86 21.13 14.31
CA TYR A 304 -15.38 21.38 15.67
C TYR A 304 -16.45 21.94 16.56
N VAL A 305 -16.51 21.41 17.79
CA VAL A 305 -17.33 21.97 18.90
C VAL A 305 -16.39 22.56 19.95
N ASN A 306 -16.63 23.80 20.35
CA ASN A 306 -15.76 24.47 21.29
C ASN A 306 -15.73 23.77 22.66
N SER A 307 -14.53 23.56 23.19
CA SER A 307 -14.30 23.02 24.55
C SER A 307 -14.03 24.15 25.51
N GLN A 308 -14.64 24.08 26.70
CA GLN A 308 -14.45 25.08 27.75
C GLN A 308 -13.38 24.71 28.79
N SER A 309 -12.81 23.49 28.66
CA SER A 309 -11.84 22.97 29.63
C SER A 309 -10.40 23.23 29.17
N ALA A 310 -9.54 23.63 30.08
CA ALA A 310 -8.12 23.76 29.80
C ALA A 310 -7.43 22.40 29.60
N ASN A 311 -7.89 21.38 30.31
CA ASN A 311 -7.38 19.99 30.21
C ASN A 311 -8.42 19.13 29.51
N ALA A 312 -8.05 18.47 28.43
CA ALA A 312 -8.95 17.67 27.62
C ALA A 312 -8.94 16.18 28.01
N LEU A 313 -7.76 15.66 28.44
CA LEU A 313 -7.55 14.29 28.87
C LEU A 313 -6.48 14.24 29.94
N SER A 314 -6.73 13.48 31.04
CA SER A 314 -5.75 13.12 32.05
C SER A 314 -5.63 11.61 32.12
N VAL A 315 -4.41 11.09 32.06
CA VAL A 315 -4.08 9.68 32.19
C VAL A 315 -3.13 9.55 33.38
N ASN A 316 -3.51 8.77 34.41
CA ASN A 316 -2.75 8.64 35.64
C ASN A 316 -2.46 7.16 35.93
N GLU A 317 -1.18 6.80 35.91
CA GLU A 317 -0.67 5.46 36.21
C GLU A 317 -1.45 4.34 35.52
N LEU A 318 -1.88 4.59 34.27
CA LEU A 318 -2.73 3.69 33.51
C LEU A 318 -1.96 2.44 33.11
N SER A 319 -2.31 1.31 33.68
CA SER A 319 -1.79 -0.01 33.32
C SER A 319 -2.78 -0.69 32.37
N VAL A 320 -2.33 -1.01 31.16
CA VAL A 320 -3.17 -1.54 30.08
C VAL A 320 -2.79 -2.98 29.72
N GLY A 321 -3.78 -3.79 29.42
CA GLY A 321 -3.64 -5.20 29.05
C GLY A 321 -4.95 -5.94 29.17
N TYR A 322 -4.94 -7.24 28.86
CA TYR A 322 -6.13 -8.10 28.97
C TYR A 322 -6.12 -8.89 30.29
N VAL A 323 -5.06 -9.64 30.56
CA VAL A 323 -4.85 -10.41 31.79
C VAL A 323 -3.57 -9.95 32.49
N THR A 324 -2.55 -9.69 31.69
CA THR A 324 -1.26 -9.16 32.15
C THR A 324 -1.01 -7.79 31.54
N PRO A 325 -0.30 -6.89 32.22
CA PRO A 325 0.08 -5.61 31.65
C PRO A 325 0.92 -5.79 30.38
N VAL A 326 0.60 -5.00 29.35
CA VAL A 326 1.35 -4.95 28.06
C VAL A 326 2.36 -3.82 28.08
N LEU A 327 2.07 -2.75 28.84
CA LEU A 327 2.90 -1.56 28.96
C LEU A 327 3.17 -1.26 30.44
N GLU A 328 4.30 -0.62 30.72
CA GLU A 328 4.52 0.05 31.99
C GLU A 328 3.41 1.10 32.25
N PRO A 329 3.10 1.40 33.52
CA PRO A 329 2.07 2.37 33.84
C PRO A 329 2.32 3.72 33.18
N VAL A 330 1.32 4.23 32.44
CA VAL A 330 1.45 5.42 31.62
C VAL A 330 0.80 6.62 32.32
N THR A 331 1.54 7.73 32.39
CA THR A 331 1.02 8.99 32.93
C THR A 331 1.31 10.14 31.98
N PHE A 332 0.26 10.80 31.51
CA PHE A 332 0.34 12.02 30.70
C PHE A 332 -0.97 12.80 30.73
N SER A 333 -0.94 14.05 30.29
CA SER A 333 -2.12 14.86 30.07
C SER A 333 -2.09 15.54 28.71
N ILE A 334 -3.27 15.84 28.16
CA ILE A 334 -3.45 16.56 26.91
C ILE A 334 -4.25 17.83 27.21
N THR A 335 -3.65 18.97 26.92
CA THR A 335 -4.31 20.28 27.02
C THR A 335 -5.15 20.56 25.77
N THR A 336 -6.14 21.42 25.89
CA THR A 336 -7.05 21.73 24.77
C THR A 336 -6.31 22.29 23.58
N GLY A 337 -6.62 21.75 22.40
CA GLY A 337 -5.98 22.08 21.13
C GLY A 337 -4.69 21.29 20.85
N GLN A 338 -4.19 20.51 21.79
CA GLN A 338 -2.94 19.75 21.61
C GLN A 338 -3.14 18.49 20.78
N LYS A 339 -2.18 18.22 19.89
CA LYS A 339 -2.13 17.00 19.07
C LYS A 339 -0.99 16.10 19.54
N LEU A 340 -1.28 14.83 19.79
CA LEU A 340 -0.35 13.83 20.29
C LEU A 340 -0.22 12.66 19.32
N VAL A 341 1.01 12.32 18.93
CA VAL A 341 1.30 11.17 18.07
C VAL A 341 1.85 10.01 18.91
N PHE A 342 1.24 8.83 18.81
CA PHE A 342 1.74 7.60 19.41
C PHE A 342 2.64 6.90 18.41
N LYS A 343 3.89 6.67 18.78
CA LYS A 343 4.90 5.94 18.01
C LYS A 343 5.20 4.59 18.63
N GLY A 344 5.55 3.62 17.80
CA GLY A 344 5.98 2.28 18.24
C GLY A 344 5.76 1.24 17.14
N PHE A 345 6.46 0.12 17.25
CA PHE A 345 6.32 -1.01 16.32
C PHE A 345 4.94 -1.69 16.44
N ASN A 346 4.60 -2.53 15.45
CA ASN A 346 3.35 -3.26 15.46
C ASN A 346 3.34 -4.27 16.62
N GLY A 347 2.24 -4.27 17.40
CA GLY A 347 2.14 -5.06 18.61
C GLY A 347 2.71 -4.41 19.88
N ALA A 348 3.22 -3.17 19.81
CA ALA A 348 3.72 -2.43 20.99
C ALA A 348 2.63 -2.01 21.99
N GLY A 349 1.35 -2.34 21.76
CA GLY A 349 0.24 -2.00 22.66
C GLY A 349 -0.43 -0.66 22.39
N LYS A 350 -0.19 -0.01 21.24
CA LYS A 350 -0.77 1.31 20.88
C LYS A 350 -2.31 1.29 20.88
N SER A 351 -2.92 0.35 20.16
CA SER A 351 -4.38 0.21 20.10
C SER A 351 -4.99 -0.22 21.43
N THR A 352 -4.27 -1.05 22.22
CA THR A 352 -4.68 -1.43 23.58
C THR A 352 -4.72 -0.21 24.47
N LEU A 353 -3.71 0.67 24.40
CA LEU A 353 -3.67 1.91 25.15
C LEU A 353 -4.85 2.83 24.80
N ILE A 354 -5.14 3.01 23.51
CA ILE A 354 -6.30 3.80 23.04
C ILE A 354 -7.61 3.19 23.54
N LYS A 355 -7.82 1.89 23.36
CA LYS A 355 -9.05 1.20 23.79
C LYS A 355 -9.23 1.27 25.31
N SER A 356 -8.15 1.28 26.09
CA SER A 356 -8.22 1.48 27.54
C SER A 356 -8.50 2.93 27.92
N ILE A 357 -7.93 3.91 27.23
CA ILE A 357 -8.25 5.35 27.42
C ILE A 357 -9.74 5.62 27.11
N LEU A 358 -10.29 4.96 26.09
CA LEU A 358 -11.71 5.05 25.72
C LEU A 358 -12.63 4.24 26.66
N GLY A 359 -12.09 3.44 27.57
CA GLY A 359 -12.87 2.57 28.45
C GLY A 359 -13.49 1.35 27.76
N VAL A 360 -13.09 1.06 26.50
CA VAL A 360 -13.51 -0.14 25.76
C VAL A 360 -12.86 -1.40 26.37
N ILE A 361 -11.59 -1.29 26.77
CA ILE A 361 -10.87 -2.31 27.54
C ILE A 361 -10.67 -1.77 28.95
N PRO A 362 -11.12 -2.49 30.00
CA PRO A 362 -10.89 -2.06 31.37
C PRO A 362 -9.39 -1.90 31.66
N ALA A 363 -9.02 -0.79 32.34
CA ALA A 363 -7.67 -0.63 32.83
C ALA A 363 -7.38 -1.67 33.93
N LEU A 364 -6.17 -2.22 33.99
CA LEU A 364 -5.74 -3.11 35.05
C LEU A 364 -5.47 -2.33 36.34
N HIS A 365 -4.87 -1.13 36.22
CA HIS A 365 -4.66 -0.15 37.28
C HIS A 365 -4.70 1.26 36.73
N GLY A 366 -4.84 2.26 37.61
CA GLY A 366 -4.91 3.66 37.21
C GLY A 366 -6.21 4.02 36.52
N HIS A 367 -6.24 5.18 35.91
CA HIS A 367 -7.43 5.64 35.18
C HIS A 367 -7.08 6.67 34.10
N ALA A 368 -7.96 6.77 33.11
CA ALA A 368 -7.97 7.84 32.14
C ALA A 368 -9.31 8.57 32.23
N GLU A 369 -9.27 9.90 32.26
CA GLU A 369 -10.45 10.73 32.39
C GLU A 369 -10.45 11.85 31.34
N PHE A 370 -11.49 11.85 30.50
CA PHE A 370 -11.76 12.94 29.59
C PHE A 370 -12.43 14.11 30.33
N SER A 371 -12.16 15.30 29.86
CA SER A 371 -12.94 16.47 30.31
C SER A 371 -14.43 16.23 30.14
N PRO A 372 -15.30 16.70 31.07
CA PRO A 372 -16.76 16.61 30.94
C PRO A 372 -17.33 17.25 29.66
N SER A 373 -16.60 18.17 29.04
CA SER A 373 -16.95 18.80 27.76
C SER A 373 -16.36 18.09 26.54
N ALA A 374 -15.62 16.99 26.72
CA ALA A 374 -15.02 16.25 25.61
C ALA A 374 -16.09 15.50 24.80
N ILE A 375 -16.09 15.75 23.51
CA ILE A 375 -16.89 15.01 22.53
C ILE A 375 -15.89 14.25 21.66
N VAL A 376 -15.68 12.98 22.02
CA VAL A 376 -14.69 12.12 21.38
C VAL A 376 -15.27 11.49 20.11
N ASN A 377 -14.50 11.53 19.04
CA ASN A 377 -14.80 10.88 17.78
C ASN A 377 -13.63 9.95 17.45
N TYR A 378 -13.89 8.64 17.45
CA TYR A 378 -12.89 7.60 17.35
C TYR A 378 -12.95 6.87 16.00
N PHE A 379 -11.80 6.75 15.37
CA PHE A 379 -11.57 5.91 14.19
C PHE A 379 -10.81 4.67 14.62
N ASP A 380 -11.47 3.51 14.57
CA ASP A 380 -10.89 2.21 14.89
C ASP A 380 -10.15 1.64 13.69
N GLN A 381 -9.00 1.02 13.95
CA GLN A 381 -8.21 0.30 12.96
C GLN A 381 -9.01 -0.82 12.28
N ASP A 382 -9.89 -1.49 13.03
CA ASP A 382 -10.68 -2.59 12.53
C ASP A 382 -11.81 -2.08 11.61
N LEU A 383 -11.88 -2.61 10.38
CA LEU A 383 -12.93 -2.28 9.40
C LEU A 383 -14.20 -3.13 9.62
N GLU A 384 -14.54 -3.42 10.88
CA GLU A 384 -15.75 -4.13 11.20
C GLU A 384 -16.99 -3.25 11.03
N TRP A 385 -18.05 -3.85 10.50
CA TRP A 385 -19.35 -3.24 10.30
C TRP A 385 -20.42 -4.07 11.00
N ASP A 386 -21.40 -3.41 11.62
CA ASP A 386 -22.55 -4.12 12.24
C ASP A 386 -23.31 -4.96 11.22
N ASN A 387 -23.33 -4.50 9.96
CA ASN A 387 -23.91 -5.22 8.84
C ASN A 387 -23.19 -4.80 7.54
N ASP A 388 -22.30 -5.63 7.04
CA ASP A 388 -21.49 -5.41 5.83
C ASP A 388 -22.28 -5.64 4.52
N THR A 389 -23.50 -6.18 4.59
CA THR A 389 -24.39 -6.31 3.43
C THR A 389 -25.10 -5.00 3.07
N LYS A 390 -25.09 -4.00 3.97
CA LYS A 390 -25.59 -2.65 3.67
C LYS A 390 -24.70 -1.92 2.69
N THR A 391 -25.28 -1.00 1.95
CA THR A 391 -24.51 -0.07 1.11
C THR A 391 -24.00 1.10 1.97
N PRO A 392 -22.92 1.80 1.56
CA PRO A 392 -22.46 3.02 2.23
C PRO A 392 -23.57 4.05 2.47
N LEU A 393 -24.44 4.20 1.47
CA LEU A 393 -25.56 5.13 1.58
C LEU A 393 -26.58 4.71 2.65
N GLN A 394 -26.90 3.41 2.72
CA GLN A 394 -27.80 2.87 3.75
C GLN A 394 -27.19 3.00 5.13
N GLU A 395 -25.91 2.67 5.28
CA GLU A 395 -25.19 2.82 6.56
C GLU A 395 -25.19 4.25 7.05
N MET A 396 -24.97 5.22 6.14
CA MET A 396 -25.08 6.65 6.51
C MET A 396 -26.51 7.08 6.81
N GLN A 397 -27.51 6.57 6.11
CA GLN A 397 -28.93 6.87 6.39
C GLN A 397 -29.36 6.39 7.78
N ASP A 398 -28.94 5.19 8.17
CA ASP A 398 -29.24 4.63 9.49
C ASP A 398 -28.60 5.44 10.61
N ARG A 399 -27.38 5.92 10.41
CA ARG A 399 -26.66 6.76 11.39
C ARG A 399 -27.13 8.21 11.44
N PHE A 400 -27.63 8.73 10.31
CA PHE A 400 -28.07 10.13 10.15
C PHE A 400 -29.46 10.21 9.51
N PRO A 401 -30.52 9.68 10.17
CA PRO A 401 -31.86 9.54 9.58
C PRO A 401 -32.55 10.87 9.27
N THR A 402 -32.08 11.96 9.86
CA THR A 402 -32.65 13.31 9.64
C THR A 402 -32.12 13.98 8.36
N LEU A 403 -31.09 13.43 7.73
CA LEU A 403 -30.46 14.04 6.55
C LEU A 403 -31.03 13.44 5.26
N GLU A 404 -31.20 14.32 4.27
CA GLU A 404 -31.65 13.87 2.96
C GLU A 404 -30.60 12.97 2.26
N PRO A 405 -31.03 11.93 1.51
CA PRO A 405 -30.12 11.05 0.78
C PRO A 405 -29.17 11.78 -0.17
N LYS A 406 -29.59 12.93 -0.71
CA LYS A 406 -28.76 13.78 -1.57
C LYS A 406 -27.56 14.34 -0.82
N ALA A 407 -27.77 14.81 0.42
CA ALA A 407 -26.71 15.35 1.26
C ALA A 407 -25.70 14.25 1.62
N LEU A 408 -26.17 13.05 1.95
CA LEU A 408 -25.33 11.90 2.27
C LEU A 408 -24.49 11.45 1.07
N ARG A 409 -25.08 11.39 -0.13
CA ARG A 409 -24.32 11.12 -1.38
C ARG A 409 -23.25 12.17 -1.64
N THR A 410 -23.54 13.44 -1.39
CA THR A 410 -22.56 14.53 -1.54
C THR A 410 -21.37 14.34 -0.61
N ARG A 411 -21.61 13.88 0.64
CA ARG A 411 -20.54 13.58 1.61
C ARG A 411 -19.70 12.37 1.18
N LEU A 412 -20.32 11.30 0.74
CA LEU A 412 -19.62 10.14 0.20
C LEU A 412 -18.77 10.52 -1.02
N ALA A 413 -19.31 11.32 -1.93
CA ALA A 413 -18.56 11.82 -3.09
C ALA A 413 -17.38 12.71 -2.66
N ALA A 414 -17.57 13.58 -1.64
CA ALA A 414 -16.48 14.38 -1.08
C ALA A 414 -15.38 13.54 -0.47
N ALA A 415 -15.69 12.39 0.13
CA ALA A 415 -14.71 11.42 0.63
C ALA A 415 -14.06 10.58 -0.49
N GLY A 416 -14.42 10.78 -1.76
CA GLY A 416 -13.87 10.04 -2.89
C GLY A 416 -14.57 8.71 -3.18
N ILE A 417 -15.81 8.51 -2.69
CA ILE A 417 -16.64 7.35 -3.02
C ILE A 417 -17.47 7.65 -4.27
N THR A 418 -17.34 6.82 -5.30
CA THR A 418 -18.11 6.97 -6.54
C THR A 418 -19.59 6.67 -6.32
N SER A 419 -20.46 7.18 -7.22
CA SER A 419 -21.90 6.90 -7.14
C SER A 419 -22.23 5.41 -7.26
N GLU A 420 -21.41 4.65 -7.97
CA GLU A 420 -21.50 3.20 -8.11
C GLU A 420 -21.18 2.52 -6.79
N ASN A 421 -20.02 2.83 -6.19
CA ASN A 421 -19.57 2.24 -4.93
C ASN A 421 -20.44 2.64 -3.73
N ALA A 422 -21.09 3.82 -3.79
CA ALA A 422 -22.07 4.22 -2.77
C ALA A 422 -23.32 3.31 -2.73
N GLN A 423 -23.54 2.49 -3.76
CA GLN A 423 -24.68 1.56 -3.88
C GLN A 423 -24.28 0.08 -3.79
N LYS A 424 -23.00 -0.25 -3.73
CA LYS A 424 -22.52 -1.62 -3.51
C LYS A 424 -22.53 -1.96 -2.02
N PRO A 425 -22.75 -3.24 -1.65
CA PRO A 425 -22.56 -3.70 -0.29
C PRO A 425 -21.15 -3.38 0.23
N LEU A 426 -21.01 -3.01 1.51
CA LEU A 426 -19.74 -2.67 2.14
C LEU A 426 -18.70 -3.78 2.01
N GLN A 427 -19.11 -5.05 2.11
CA GLN A 427 -18.24 -6.22 1.92
C GLN A 427 -17.62 -6.32 0.50
N GLN A 428 -18.21 -5.67 -0.50
CA GLN A 428 -17.69 -5.65 -1.87
C GLN A 428 -16.76 -4.47 -2.13
N LEU A 429 -16.63 -3.57 -1.19
CA LEU A 429 -15.70 -2.44 -1.28
C LEU A 429 -14.30 -2.87 -0.85
N SER A 430 -13.29 -2.29 -1.49
CA SER A 430 -11.90 -2.43 -1.04
C SER A 430 -11.72 -1.85 0.35
N GLY A 431 -10.69 -2.30 1.08
CA GLY A 431 -10.37 -1.76 2.41
C GLY A 431 -10.22 -0.24 2.42
N GLY A 432 -9.60 0.35 1.37
CA GLY A 432 -9.47 1.79 1.23
C GLY A 432 -10.80 2.51 1.01
N GLU A 433 -11.73 1.93 0.28
CA GLU A 433 -13.07 2.48 0.11
C GLU A 433 -13.89 2.41 1.39
N GLN A 434 -13.77 1.30 2.14
CA GLN A 434 -14.41 1.17 3.46
C GLN A 434 -13.84 2.19 4.44
N THR A 435 -12.54 2.41 4.45
CA THR A 435 -11.87 3.46 5.24
C THR A 435 -12.42 4.84 4.88
N LYS A 436 -12.56 5.17 3.59
CA LYS A 436 -13.16 6.43 3.13
C LYS A 436 -14.61 6.59 3.62
N VAL A 437 -15.41 5.53 3.62
CA VAL A 437 -16.78 5.56 4.17
C VAL A 437 -16.77 5.84 5.68
N LYS A 438 -15.91 5.16 6.46
CA LYS A 438 -15.76 5.43 7.91
C LYS A 438 -15.32 6.87 8.17
N LEU A 439 -14.39 7.41 7.40
CA LEU A 439 -13.96 8.82 7.51
C LEU A 439 -15.10 9.79 7.17
N ALA A 440 -15.90 9.49 6.13
CA ALA A 440 -17.09 10.29 5.80
C ALA A 440 -18.13 10.29 6.92
N ILE A 441 -18.36 9.16 7.58
CA ILE A 441 -19.24 9.06 8.76
C ILE A 441 -18.67 9.86 9.93
N MET A 442 -17.37 9.77 10.16
CA MET A 442 -16.67 10.50 11.21
C MET A 442 -16.76 12.02 11.00
N GLU A 443 -16.61 12.49 9.75
CA GLU A 443 -16.75 13.90 9.37
C GLU A 443 -18.13 14.49 9.69
N MET A 444 -19.17 13.65 9.74
CA MET A 444 -20.52 14.11 10.02
C MET A 444 -20.82 14.24 11.52
N LYS A 445 -19.92 13.82 12.39
CA LYS A 445 -20.06 13.92 13.84
C LYS A 445 -19.26 15.11 14.37
N PRO A 446 -19.92 16.19 14.84
CA PRO A 446 -19.23 17.29 15.50
C PRO A 446 -18.48 16.79 16.74
N SER A 447 -17.23 17.21 16.89
CA SER A 447 -16.36 16.74 17.98
C SER A 447 -15.35 17.80 18.38
N ASN A 448 -14.71 17.63 19.52
CA ASN A 448 -13.55 18.43 19.94
C ASN A 448 -12.33 17.58 20.29
N PHE A 449 -12.47 16.24 20.16
CA PHE A 449 -11.40 15.31 20.38
C PHE A 449 -11.45 14.20 19.31
N LEU A 450 -10.43 14.12 18.45
CA LEU A 450 -10.29 13.05 17.46
C LEU A 450 -9.28 12.03 17.96
N ILE A 451 -9.61 10.77 17.83
CA ILE A 451 -8.68 9.66 18.04
C ILE A 451 -8.66 8.82 16.78
N LEU A 452 -7.48 8.68 16.18
CA LEU A 452 -7.27 8.05 14.89
C LEU A 452 -6.27 6.91 15.05
N ASP A 453 -6.75 5.66 14.97
CA ASP A 453 -5.90 4.47 15.07
C ASP A 453 -5.62 3.91 13.67
N GLU A 454 -4.39 4.09 13.18
CA GLU A 454 -3.89 3.71 11.85
C GLU A 454 -4.81 4.13 10.69
N PRO A 455 -5.24 5.42 10.61
CA PRO A 455 -6.24 5.88 9.65
C PRO A 455 -5.73 5.89 8.20
N THR A 456 -4.43 5.71 7.99
CA THR A 456 -3.79 5.72 6.66
C THR A 456 -3.81 4.36 5.98
N ASN A 457 -4.10 3.28 6.73
CA ASN A 457 -4.13 1.94 6.19
C ASN A 457 -5.09 1.85 5.00
N HIS A 458 -4.60 1.26 3.91
CA HIS A 458 -5.33 1.07 2.65
C HIS A 458 -5.73 2.36 1.91
N LEU A 459 -5.31 3.57 2.35
CA LEU A 459 -5.60 4.82 1.66
C LEU A 459 -4.58 5.10 0.55
N ASP A 460 -5.08 5.68 -0.54
CA ASP A 460 -4.22 6.27 -1.58
C ASP A 460 -3.62 7.61 -1.11
N GLU A 461 -2.51 8.02 -1.73
CA GLU A 461 -1.76 9.21 -1.31
C GLU A 461 -2.59 10.49 -1.36
N GLY A 462 -3.44 10.65 -2.37
CA GLY A 462 -4.33 11.81 -2.46
C GLY A 462 -5.28 11.89 -1.26
N THR A 463 -5.81 10.76 -0.83
CA THR A 463 -6.69 10.65 0.34
C THR A 463 -5.91 10.87 1.64
N LYS A 464 -4.68 10.33 1.78
CA LYS A 464 -3.80 10.57 2.93
C LYS A 464 -3.49 12.06 3.09
N ASN A 465 -3.13 12.73 2.01
CA ASN A 465 -2.84 14.17 2.02
C ASN A 465 -4.07 15.00 2.39
N ALA A 466 -5.25 14.65 1.89
CA ALA A 466 -6.50 15.30 2.25
C ALA A 466 -6.85 15.11 3.75
N LEU A 467 -6.68 13.89 4.27
CA LEU A 467 -6.87 13.59 5.68
C LEU A 467 -5.88 14.36 6.55
N ARG A 468 -4.60 14.35 6.19
CA ARG A 468 -3.55 15.11 6.87
C ARG A 468 -3.88 16.59 6.93
N ALA A 469 -4.30 17.20 5.83
CA ALA A 469 -4.68 18.61 5.78
C ALA A 469 -5.92 18.91 6.64
N ALA A 470 -6.87 17.98 6.75
CA ALA A 470 -8.04 18.12 7.61
C ALA A 470 -7.66 18.03 9.10
N ILE A 471 -6.77 17.10 9.47
CA ILE A 471 -6.26 16.97 10.84
C ILE A 471 -5.45 18.21 11.23
N ASP A 472 -4.60 18.72 10.34
CA ASP A 472 -3.80 19.91 10.58
C ASP A 472 -4.67 21.12 10.90
N LYS A 473 -5.76 21.31 10.15
CA LYS A 473 -6.72 22.41 10.33
C LYS A 473 -7.67 22.22 11.51
N PHE A 474 -7.78 21.01 12.06
CA PHE A 474 -8.70 20.76 13.17
C PHE A 474 -8.20 21.45 14.44
N PRO A 475 -9.00 22.36 15.05
CA PRO A 475 -8.56 23.16 16.19
C PRO A 475 -8.68 22.44 17.54
N GLY A 476 -9.28 21.25 17.57
CA GLY A 476 -9.47 20.43 18.76
C GLY A 476 -8.28 19.53 19.06
N ASN A 477 -8.46 18.65 20.02
CA ASN A 477 -7.46 17.66 20.41
C ASN A 477 -7.42 16.50 19.42
N VAL A 478 -6.22 15.96 19.18
CA VAL A 478 -6.04 14.79 18.32
C VAL A 478 -5.06 13.82 18.95
N ILE A 479 -5.40 12.55 19.01
CA ILE A 479 -4.46 11.44 19.19
C ILE A 479 -4.36 10.70 17.85
N ILE A 480 -3.15 10.50 17.35
CA ILE A 480 -2.90 9.81 16.10
C ILE A 480 -1.95 8.63 16.38
N VAL A 481 -2.35 7.44 15.98
CA VAL A 481 -1.46 6.29 15.84
C VAL A 481 -1.22 6.08 14.37
N SER A 482 0.03 6.08 13.95
CA SER A 482 0.44 5.66 12.61
C SER A 482 1.90 5.25 12.60
N HIS A 483 2.21 4.23 11.85
CA HIS A 483 3.58 3.81 11.58
C HIS A 483 4.19 4.60 10.40
N GLU A 484 3.38 5.33 9.63
CA GLU A 484 3.86 6.16 8.51
C GLU A 484 4.45 7.48 9.01
N VAL A 485 5.78 7.56 9.03
CA VAL A 485 6.51 8.76 9.48
C VAL A 485 6.20 9.97 8.61
N SER A 486 6.06 9.79 7.30
CA SER A 486 5.70 10.84 6.33
C SER A 486 4.34 11.46 6.63
N PHE A 487 3.37 10.66 7.06
CA PHE A 487 2.03 11.13 7.43
C PHE A 487 2.03 11.92 8.74
N THR A 488 2.75 11.44 9.76
CA THR A 488 2.74 12.05 11.11
C THR A 488 3.70 13.21 11.29
N LYS A 489 4.71 13.35 10.42
CA LYS A 489 5.74 14.38 10.52
C LYS A 489 5.16 15.80 10.55
N GLY A 490 5.31 16.48 11.68
CA GLY A 490 4.84 17.86 11.88
C GLY A 490 3.33 18.02 12.15
N LEU A 491 2.58 16.91 12.33
CA LEU A 491 1.17 16.97 12.74
C LEU A 491 1.01 17.05 14.26
N GLY A 492 1.91 16.44 15.03
CA GLY A 492 1.82 16.39 16.48
C GLY A 492 2.64 17.48 17.16
N ASP A 493 2.08 18.08 18.22
CA ASP A 493 2.82 18.97 19.11
C ASP A 493 3.73 18.19 20.05
N ARG A 494 3.37 16.93 20.32
CA ARG A 494 4.12 15.98 21.14
C ARG A 494 4.05 14.57 20.56
N GLU A 495 5.07 13.78 20.90
CA GLU A 495 5.17 12.37 20.54
C GLU A 495 5.31 11.51 21.79
N LEU A 496 4.58 10.42 21.86
CA LEU A 496 4.70 9.40 22.91
C LEU A 496 5.23 8.11 22.27
N ASN A 497 6.43 7.71 22.66
CA ASN A 497 6.99 6.43 22.21
C ASN A 497 6.45 5.27 23.07
N VAL A 498 5.39 4.65 22.59
CA VAL A 498 4.73 3.53 23.28
C VAL A 498 5.64 2.29 23.32
N ALA A 499 6.51 2.10 22.33
CA ALA A 499 7.46 0.99 22.32
C ALA A 499 8.49 1.06 23.48
N ALA A 500 8.85 2.28 23.90
CA ALA A 500 9.74 2.45 25.05
C ALA A 500 9.09 2.09 26.40
N LEU A 501 7.77 1.98 26.41
CA LEU A 501 6.96 1.63 27.60
C LEU A 501 6.53 0.14 27.59
N SER A 502 6.81 -0.60 26.52
CA SER A 502 6.53 -2.04 26.51
C SER A 502 7.47 -2.76 27.45
N PHE A 503 6.93 -3.68 28.25
CA PHE A 503 7.79 -4.58 29.02
C PHE A 503 8.73 -5.30 28.06
N LYS A 504 10.04 -5.18 28.27
CA LYS A 504 10.99 -6.05 27.59
C LYS A 504 10.60 -7.47 27.96
N LYS A 505 10.24 -8.29 26.98
CA LYS A 505 10.21 -9.72 27.18
C LYS A 505 11.63 -10.10 27.60
N ASP A 506 11.82 -10.43 28.89
CA ASP A 506 13.01 -11.11 29.31
C ASP A 506 13.08 -12.38 28.46
N THR A 507 14.07 -12.41 27.59
CA THR A 507 14.44 -13.60 26.83
C THR A 507 15.08 -14.54 27.88
N GLU A 508 14.26 -15.43 28.47
CA GLU A 508 14.73 -16.72 29.03
C GLU A 508 14.68 -17.79 27.94
#